data_aa77557be388865218b6ba95a884fd8c
#
_entry.id   aa77557be388865218b6ba95a884fd8c
#
_cell.length_a   1.000
_cell.length_b   1.000
_cell.length_c   1.000
_cell.angle_alpha   90.00
_cell.angle_beta   90.00
_cell.angle_gamma   90.00
#
_symmetry.space_group_name_H-M   'P 1'
#
loop_
_entity.id
_entity.type
_entity.pdbx_description
1 polymer ?
#
loop_
_entity_poly.entity_id
_entity_poly.type
_entity_poly.pdbx_seq_one_letter_code
_entity_poly.pdbx_strand_id
1 'polypeptide(L)'
;TTLFRSESFMSQISRARTFGFMRDIEYLQSKGLCLGGSFDCAIVVDDYRVLNDDGLRFEDEFVRHKMLDAIGDLFMCGYNIIGEFTAFKSGHALNNKLLQAVLAKESAWEFVTFEDEAKMPVAFKAPSTVFA
;
A
#
# COMPACT_ATOMS: atom_id res chain seq x y z
N THR A 1 -13.07 -1.91 -7.44
CA THR A 1 -11.78 -2.43 -7.98
C THR A 1 -10.98 -1.27 -8.53
N THR A 2 -9.93 -0.88 -7.83
CA THR A 2 -9.04 0.18 -8.33
C THR A 2 -7.93 -0.49 -9.12
N LEU A 3 -7.92 -0.26 -10.44
CA LEU A 3 -6.80 -0.62 -11.29
C LEU A 3 -5.65 0.33 -10.98
N PHE A 4 -4.60 -0.17 -10.33
CA PHE A 4 -3.42 0.64 -10.02
C PHE A 4 -2.60 0.85 -11.29
N ARG A 5 -2.83 1.96 -11.93
CA ARG A 5 -1.92 2.54 -12.93
C ARG A 5 -0.94 3.45 -12.21
N SER A 6 0.22 3.69 -12.80
CA SER A 6 1.21 4.62 -12.25
C SER A 6 0.61 5.99 -11.89
N GLU A 7 -0.26 6.54 -12.75
CA GLU A 7 -0.96 7.81 -12.50
C GLU A 7 -1.95 7.71 -11.32
N SER A 8 -2.72 6.63 -11.23
CA SER A 8 -3.65 6.40 -10.12
C SER A 8 -2.90 6.17 -8.82
N PHE A 9 -1.77 5.46 -8.84
CA PHE A 9 -0.93 5.27 -7.68
C PHE A 9 -0.40 6.61 -7.18
N MET A 10 0.18 7.43 -8.06
CA MET A 10 0.74 8.73 -7.70
C MET A 10 -0.32 9.69 -7.15
N SER A 11 -1.48 9.76 -7.79
CA SER A 11 -2.54 10.71 -7.42
C SER A 11 -3.38 10.26 -6.23
N GLN A 12 -3.61 8.97 -6.07
CA GLN A 12 -4.59 8.44 -5.13
C GLN A 12 -4.00 7.70 -3.93
N ILE A 13 -2.80 7.13 -4.05
CA ILE A 13 -2.26 6.21 -3.04
C ILE A 13 -0.95 6.71 -2.42
N SER A 14 0.02 7.14 -3.25
CA SER A 14 1.39 7.37 -2.80
C SER A 14 1.54 8.39 -1.65
N ARG A 15 0.58 9.31 -1.51
CA ARG A 15 0.58 10.36 -0.49
C ARG A 15 -0.09 9.97 0.82
N ALA A 16 -0.66 8.76 0.90
CA ALA A 16 -1.31 8.29 2.12
C ALA A 16 -0.28 8.00 3.20
N ARG A 17 -0.38 8.69 4.32
CA ARG A 17 0.53 8.55 5.47
C ARG A 17 0.21 7.30 6.27
N THR A 18 1.24 6.74 6.91
CA THR A 18 1.05 5.75 7.99
C THR A 18 0.30 6.39 9.16
N PHE A 19 -0.20 5.57 10.06
CA PHE A 19 -0.97 6.04 11.20
C PHE A 19 -0.70 5.23 12.46
N GLY A 20 -0.93 5.87 13.61
CA GLY A 20 -0.81 5.22 14.90
C GLY A 20 -1.52 6.00 16.00
N PHE A 21 -1.81 5.31 17.10
CA PHE A 21 -2.30 5.96 18.30
C PHE A 21 -1.15 6.65 19.04
N MET A 22 -1.40 7.84 19.59
CA MET A 22 -0.41 8.59 20.34
C MET A 22 0.21 7.73 21.46
N ARG A 23 -0.60 7.00 22.22
CA ARG A 23 -0.13 6.10 23.30
C ARG A 23 0.85 5.03 22.82
N ASP A 24 0.64 4.50 21.60
CA ASP A 24 1.52 3.47 21.01
C ASP A 24 2.84 4.10 20.54
N ILE A 25 2.77 5.32 20.00
CA ILE A 25 3.95 6.10 19.56
C ILE A 25 4.81 6.44 20.78
N GLU A 26 4.23 6.95 21.87
CA GLU A 26 4.93 7.26 23.13
C GLU A 26 5.60 6.01 23.72
N TYR A 27 4.90 4.88 23.70
CA TYR A 27 5.48 3.60 24.12
C TYR A 27 6.67 3.20 23.25
N LEU A 28 6.54 3.27 21.92
CA LEU A 28 7.62 2.93 21.01
C LEU A 28 8.83 3.87 21.17
N GLN A 29 8.59 5.16 21.32
CA GLN A 29 9.65 6.15 21.59
C GLN A 29 10.39 5.87 22.90
N SER A 30 9.68 5.44 23.95
CA SER A 30 10.29 5.03 25.21
C SER A 30 11.23 3.81 25.08
N LYS A 31 11.08 3.04 23.98
CA LYS A 31 11.95 1.91 23.61
C LYS A 31 13.01 2.27 22.55
N GLY A 32 13.15 3.54 22.21
CA GLY A 32 14.08 4.01 21.18
C GLY A 32 13.63 3.70 19.75
N LEU A 33 12.33 3.43 19.55
CA LEU A 33 11.73 3.19 18.23
C LEU A 33 10.93 4.41 17.79
N CYS A 34 10.61 4.50 16.49
CA CYS A 34 9.82 5.60 15.90
C CYS A 34 10.40 7.01 16.15
N LEU A 35 11.73 7.13 16.31
CA LEU A 35 12.37 8.41 16.63
C LEU A 35 12.32 9.42 15.48
N GLY A 36 12.14 8.97 14.23
CA GLY A 36 11.98 9.83 13.05
C GLY A 36 10.52 10.16 12.71
N GLY A 37 9.57 9.70 13.51
CA GLY A 37 8.15 9.97 13.29
C GLY A 37 7.80 11.43 13.55
N SER A 38 7.07 12.06 12.61
CA SER A 38 6.52 13.40 12.76
C SER A 38 5.10 13.43 12.23
N PHE A 39 4.35 14.49 12.55
CA PHE A 39 3.01 14.73 12.00
C PHE A 39 3.01 14.89 10.46
N ASP A 40 4.16 15.23 9.85
CA ASP A 40 4.28 15.32 8.40
C ASP A 40 4.23 13.95 7.71
N CYS A 41 4.79 12.92 8.34
CA CYS A 41 4.92 11.58 7.77
C CYS A 41 3.91 10.56 8.34
N ALA A 42 3.20 10.87 9.42
CA ALA A 42 2.24 9.98 10.06
C ALA A 42 0.97 10.71 10.49
N ILE A 43 -0.15 10.00 10.42
CA ILE A 43 -1.40 10.42 11.04
C ILE A 43 -1.37 9.91 12.49
N VAL A 44 -1.46 10.83 13.42
CA VAL A 44 -1.52 10.51 14.84
C VAL A 44 -2.94 10.69 15.33
N VAL A 45 -3.47 9.69 16.01
CA VAL A 45 -4.81 9.72 16.57
C VAL A 45 -4.78 9.51 18.09
N ASP A 46 -5.66 10.16 18.78
CA ASP A 46 -6.04 9.81 20.14
C ASP A 46 -7.31 8.95 20.13
N ASP A 47 -7.97 8.78 21.27
CA ASP A 47 -9.19 7.97 21.34
C ASP A 47 -10.41 8.65 20.68
N TYR A 48 -10.31 9.91 20.27
CA TYR A 48 -11.43 10.72 19.81
C TYR A 48 -11.23 11.39 18.46
N ARG A 49 -9.98 11.71 18.07
CA ARG A 49 -9.73 12.54 16.89
C ARG A 49 -8.33 12.33 16.28
N VAL A 50 -8.16 12.84 15.08
CA VAL A 50 -6.85 13.05 14.45
C VAL A 50 -6.19 14.27 15.09
N LEU A 51 -4.91 14.15 15.45
CA LEU A 51 -4.14 15.20 16.12
C LEU A 51 -3.35 16.09 15.16
N ASN A 52 -3.25 15.70 13.89
CA ASN A 52 -2.58 16.50 12.87
C ASN A 52 -3.39 17.78 12.60
N ASP A 53 -2.77 18.93 12.69
CA ASP A 53 -3.42 20.23 12.47
C ASP A 53 -3.96 20.40 11.04
N ASP A 54 -3.25 19.82 10.05
CA ASP A 54 -3.66 19.79 8.64
C ASP A 54 -4.73 18.72 8.33
N GLY A 55 -5.14 17.93 9.32
CA GLY A 55 -6.11 16.87 9.17
C GLY A 55 -5.62 15.72 8.26
N LEU A 56 -6.56 15.11 7.55
CA LEU A 56 -6.30 14.04 6.59
C LEU A 56 -6.07 14.59 5.19
N ARG A 57 -5.15 13.97 4.44
CA ARG A 57 -4.90 14.27 3.02
C ARG A 57 -5.98 13.71 2.09
N PHE A 58 -6.67 12.66 2.55
CA PHE A 58 -7.81 12.03 1.89
C PHE A 58 -8.83 11.64 2.96
N GLU A 59 -10.11 11.71 2.64
CA GLU A 59 -11.18 11.30 3.56
C GLU A 59 -10.99 9.86 4.08
N ASP A 60 -10.46 8.99 3.21
CA ASP A 60 -10.19 7.58 3.44
C ASP A 60 -8.68 7.27 3.54
N GLU A 61 -7.86 8.22 4.04
CA GLU A 61 -6.39 8.10 4.05
C GLU A 61 -5.90 6.83 4.76
N PHE A 62 -6.54 6.41 5.84
CA PHE A 62 -6.21 5.16 6.54
C PHE A 62 -6.33 3.93 5.64
N VAL A 63 -7.38 3.85 4.84
CA VAL A 63 -7.59 2.73 3.90
C VAL A 63 -6.60 2.81 2.75
N ARG A 64 -6.32 4.01 2.24
CA ARG A 64 -5.33 4.21 1.17
C ARG A 64 -3.94 3.80 1.62
N HIS A 65 -3.57 4.09 2.87
CA HIS A 65 -2.30 3.62 3.40
C HIS A 65 -2.27 2.08 3.50
N LYS A 66 -3.35 1.43 3.92
CA LYS A 66 -3.44 -0.03 3.91
C LYS A 66 -3.33 -0.63 2.50
N MET A 67 -3.81 0.07 1.48
CA MET A 67 -3.60 -0.32 0.09
C MET A 67 -2.14 -0.17 -0.32
N LEU A 68 -1.46 0.90 0.11
CA LEU A 68 -0.03 1.11 -0.10
C LEU A 68 0.80 -0.02 0.52
N ASP A 69 0.50 -0.37 1.78
CA ASP A 69 1.12 -1.50 2.48
C ASP A 69 0.96 -2.80 1.70
N ALA A 70 -0.27 -3.12 1.27
CA ALA A 70 -0.56 -4.35 0.55
C ALA A 70 0.16 -4.41 -0.81
N ILE A 71 0.25 -3.29 -1.54
CA ILE A 71 0.99 -3.21 -2.80
C ILE A 71 2.46 -3.54 -2.55
N GLY A 72 3.08 -2.93 -1.54
CA GLY A 72 4.48 -3.16 -1.17
C GLY A 72 4.74 -4.60 -0.72
N ASP A 73 3.88 -5.12 0.16
CA ASP A 73 4.02 -6.47 0.70
C ASP A 73 3.88 -7.55 -0.39
N LEU A 74 2.92 -7.40 -1.28
CA LEU A 74 2.70 -8.36 -2.37
C LEU A 74 3.80 -8.29 -3.44
N PHE A 75 4.39 -7.11 -3.66
CA PHE A 75 5.49 -6.93 -4.60
C PHE A 75 6.77 -7.69 -4.19
N MET A 76 6.86 -8.12 -2.93
CA MET A 76 7.98 -8.95 -2.44
C MET A 76 8.10 -10.31 -3.15
N CYS A 77 7.10 -10.76 -3.92
CA CYS A 77 7.25 -11.91 -4.81
C CYS A 77 8.26 -11.68 -5.95
N GLY A 78 8.66 -10.42 -6.21
CA GLY A 78 9.62 -10.05 -7.25
C GLY A 78 9.02 -9.88 -8.65
N TYR A 79 7.72 -10.00 -8.79
CA TYR A 79 7.00 -9.90 -10.06
C TYR A 79 5.77 -9.02 -9.94
N ASN A 80 5.33 -8.45 -11.06
CA ASN A 80 4.04 -7.80 -11.12
C ASN A 80 2.93 -8.85 -11.04
N ILE A 81 1.90 -8.58 -10.24
CA ILE A 81 0.79 -9.49 -10.04
C ILE A 81 -0.41 -9.00 -10.87
N ILE A 82 -1.00 -9.91 -11.63
CA ILE A 82 -2.30 -9.72 -12.28
C ILE A 82 -3.32 -10.56 -11.51
N GLY A 83 -4.24 -9.90 -10.83
CA GLY A 83 -5.23 -10.58 -10.01
C GLY A 83 -6.14 -9.63 -9.27
N GLU A 84 -7.08 -10.18 -8.54
CA GLU A 84 -7.96 -9.45 -7.65
C GLU A 84 -7.52 -9.69 -6.19
N PHE A 85 -7.38 -8.60 -5.44
CA PHE A 85 -7.03 -8.64 -4.03
C PHE A 85 -8.15 -8.02 -3.19
N THR A 86 -8.69 -8.82 -2.27
CA THR A 86 -9.68 -8.36 -1.29
C THR A 86 -9.13 -8.56 0.12
N ALA A 87 -9.16 -7.54 0.94
CA ALA A 87 -8.64 -7.59 2.30
C ALA A 87 -9.62 -7.00 3.30
N PHE A 88 -9.74 -7.66 4.45
CA PHE A 88 -10.51 -7.18 5.59
C PHE A 88 -9.62 -7.14 6.82
N LYS A 89 -9.44 -5.94 7.41
CA LYS A 89 -8.56 -5.70 8.57
C LYS A 89 -7.16 -6.28 8.39
N SER A 90 -6.61 -6.17 7.19
CA SER A 90 -5.28 -6.68 6.85
C SER A 90 -4.14 -5.84 7.44
N GLY A 91 -2.96 -6.40 7.40
CA GLY A 91 -1.69 -5.77 7.76
C GLY A 91 -0.54 -6.64 7.27
N HIS A 92 0.71 -6.17 7.44
CA HIS A 92 1.91 -6.83 6.92
C HIS A 92 1.98 -8.33 7.20
N ALA A 93 1.66 -8.75 8.43
CA ALA A 93 1.69 -10.17 8.80
C ALA A 93 0.71 -11.01 7.98
N LEU A 94 -0.51 -10.51 7.75
CA LEU A 94 -1.52 -11.24 6.98
C LEU A 94 -1.23 -11.20 5.49
N ASN A 95 -0.78 -10.06 4.95
CA ASN A 95 -0.36 -9.92 3.56
C ASN A 95 0.81 -10.88 3.25
N ASN A 96 1.79 -10.97 4.15
CA ASN A 96 2.92 -11.88 4.00
C ASN A 96 2.48 -13.36 4.04
N LYS A 97 1.59 -13.74 4.96
CA LYS A 97 1.04 -15.10 5.01
C LYS A 97 0.28 -15.45 3.72
N LEU A 98 -0.50 -14.51 3.18
CA LEU A 98 -1.19 -14.69 1.91
C LEU A 98 -0.18 -14.95 0.79
N LEU A 99 0.85 -14.11 0.68
CA LEU A 99 1.87 -14.26 -0.35
C LEU A 99 2.59 -15.60 -0.26
N GLN A 100 2.97 -16.02 0.94
CA GLN A 100 3.58 -17.34 1.17
C GLN A 100 2.64 -18.48 0.75
N ALA A 101 1.35 -18.38 1.08
CA ALA A 101 0.37 -19.40 0.73
C ALA A 101 0.12 -19.47 -0.79
N VAL A 102 0.09 -18.33 -1.47
CA VAL A 102 -0.02 -18.27 -2.94
C VAL A 102 1.20 -18.92 -3.58
N LEU A 103 2.42 -18.53 -3.18
CA LEU A 103 3.66 -19.04 -3.77
C LEU A 103 3.84 -20.56 -3.52
N ALA A 104 3.40 -21.05 -2.37
CA ALA A 104 3.43 -22.50 -2.06
C ALA A 104 2.44 -23.34 -2.88
N LYS A 105 1.44 -22.69 -3.50
CA LYS A 105 0.42 -23.37 -4.28
C LYS A 105 0.61 -23.10 -5.78
N GLU A 106 1.51 -23.84 -6.41
CA GLU A 106 1.86 -23.68 -7.84
C GLU A 106 0.66 -23.70 -8.79
N SER A 107 -0.43 -24.40 -8.43
CA SER A 107 -1.67 -24.42 -9.24
C SER A 107 -2.53 -23.17 -9.13
N ALA A 108 -2.16 -22.20 -8.26
CA ALA A 108 -2.94 -20.98 -8.03
C ALA A 108 -2.46 -19.78 -8.87
N TRP A 109 -1.35 -19.92 -9.58
CA TRP A 109 -0.78 -18.85 -10.38
C TRP A 109 0.01 -19.41 -11.57
N GLU A 110 0.25 -18.56 -12.55
CA GLU A 110 1.07 -18.87 -13.72
C GLU A 110 1.83 -17.61 -14.17
N PHE A 111 2.96 -17.81 -14.84
CA PHE A 111 3.64 -16.70 -15.50
C PHE A 111 2.98 -16.41 -16.85
N VAL A 112 2.73 -15.12 -17.09
CA VAL A 112 2.23 -14.64 -18.37
C VAL A 112 3.20 -13.65 -18.97
N THR A 113 3.43 -13.77 -20.28
CA THR A 113 4.26 -12.85 -21.06
C THR A 113 3.42 -12.24 -22.17
N PHE A 114 3.51 -10.94 -22.34
CA PHE A 114 2.80 -10.22 -23.41
C PHE A 114 3.81 -9.81 -24.47
N GLU A 115 3.79 -10.51 -25.61
CA GLU A 115 4.60 -10.17 -26.79
C GLU A 115 4.04 -8.95 -27.54
N ASP A 116 2.75 -8.70 -27.40
CA ASP A 116 2.01 -7.61 -28.04
C ASP A 116 1.48 -6.66 -26.95
N GLU A 117 1.97 -5.41 -26.96
CA GLU A 117 1.50 -4.37 -26.04
C GLU A 117 -0.02 -4.15 -26.09
N ALA A 118 -0.67 -4.43 -27.24
CA ALA A 118 -2.12 -4.31 -27.36
C ALA A 118 -2.86 -5.28 -26.43
N LYS A 119 -2.28 -6.45 -26.18
CA LYS A 119 -2.84 -7.50 -25.32
C LYS A 119 -2.48 -7.32 -23.86
N MET A 120 -1.53 -6.44 -23.56
CA MET A 120 -1.12 -6.15 -22.18
C MET A 120 -2.25 -5.41 -21.44
N PRO A 121 -2.57 -5.81 -20.19
CA PRO A 121 -3.49 -5.04 -19.36
C PRO A 121 -3.03 -3.58 -19.25
N VAL A 122 -3.96 -2.65 -19.34
CA VAL A 122 -3.66 -1.21 -19.38
C VAL A 122 -2.83 -0.75 -18.17
N ALA A 123 -2.95 -1.43 -17.02
CA ALA A 123 -2.17 -1.15 -15.81
C ALA A 123 -0.66 -1.37 -16.00
N PHE A 124 -0.24 -2.17 -16.98
CA PHE A 124 1.17 -2.49 -17.24
C PHE A 124 1.73 -1.80 -18.48
N LYS A 125 0.90 -1.07 -19.23
CA LYS A 125 1.38 -0.25 -20.35
C LYS A 125 2.18 0.93 -19.81
N ALA A 126 3.29 1.24 -20.46
CA ALA A 126 4.06 2.45 -20.13
C ALA A 126 3.14 3.68 -20.18
N PRO A 127 3.30 4.65 -19.27
CA PRO A 127 2.58 5.91 -19.36
C PRO A 127 2.91 6.57 -20.70
N SER A 128 1.88 7.06 -21.38
CA SER A 128 2.00 7.72 -22.69
C SER A 128 2.71 9.09 -22.62
N THR A 129 3.13 9.52 -21.44
CA THR A 129 3.85 10.78 -21.20
C THR A 129 5.18 10.48 -20.55
N VAL A 130 6.24 10.72 -21.30
CA VAL A 130 7.58 10.86 -20.74
C VAL A 130 7.56 12.15 -19.92
N PHE A 131 7.83 12.07 -18.63
CA PHE A 131 8.09 13.26 -17.83
C PHE A 131 9.35 13.92 -18.39
N ALA A 132 9.18 15.06 -19.01
CA ALA A 132 10.26 15.95 -19.43
C ALA A 132 10.69 16.81 -18.23
#